data_4fa4665eea6dc365a3b0204db0c691b0
#
_entry.id   4fa4665eea6dc365a3b0204db0c691b0
#
_cell.length_a   1.000
_cell.length_b   1.000
_cell.length_c   1.000
_cell.angle_alpha   90.00
_cell.angle_beta   90.00
_cell.angle_gamma   90.00
#
_symmetry.space_group_name_H-M   'P 1'
#
loop_
_entity.id
_entity.type
_entity.pdbx_description
1 polymer ?
#
loop_
_entity_poly.entity_id
_entity_poly.type
_entity_poly.pdbx_seq_one_letter_code
_entity_poly.pdbx_strand_id
1 'polypeptide(L)'
;MIDAELLGQRIAEAIINEPGPCFYPGKFKPPHKGHYEAAKALAAKDYIVKVYIIISKKVIDGITPEDSLTIWNMYLQAEPNPKITVRISTRESPIVTIIDFLNKNPDTSPVYIAVGDDESDDIQYGTSLQKNFGERVKVIKIKERKPDASAPHVRALLQAGDYEGFKESVPEAAFNRGAGPKIFKMLAPKMTQSEPEES
;
A
#
# COMPACT_ATOMS: atom_id res chain seq x y z
N MET A 1 -28.81 10.87 5.34
CA MET A 1 -28.51 12.31 5.05
C MET A 1 -27.07 12.37 4.57
N ILE A 2 -26.83 12.99 3.42
CA ILE A 2 -25.47 13.25 2.95
C ILE A 2 -24.93 14.41 3.79
N ASP A 3 -23.78 14.22 4.40
CA ASP A 3 -23.10 15.28 5.14
C ASP A 3 -22.70 16.40 4.18
N ALA A 4 -23.31 17.57 4.32
CA ALA A 4 -23.08 18.70 3.41
C ALA A 4 -21.65 19.24 3.49
N GLU A 5 -20.99 19.15 4.65
CA GLU A 5 -19.61 19.56 4.82
C GLU A 5 -18.66 18.61 4.07
N LEU A 6 -18.86 17.30 4.20
CA LEU A 6 -18.11 16.29 3.48
C LEU A 6 -18.31 16.41 1.97
N LEU A 7 -19.54 16.69 1.52
CA LEU A 7 -19.82 16.91 0.09
C LEU A 7 -19.11 18.17 -0.42
N GLY A 8 -19.16 19.27 0.33
CA GLY A 8 -18.44 20.51 -0.01
C GLY A 8 -16.94 20.32 -0.12
N GLN A 9 -16.34 19.57 0.82
CA GLN A 9 -14.92 19.25 0.80
C GLN A 9 -14.54 18.40 -0.44
N ARG A 10 -15.34 17.38 -0.77
CA ARG A 10 -15.12 16.53 -1.96
C ARG A 10 -15.25 17.32 -3.27
N ILE A 11 -16.21 18.22 -3.37
CA ILE A 11 -16.35 19.11 -4.54
C ILE A 11 -15.14 20.03 -4.66
N ALA A 12 -14.69 20.63 -3.55
CA ALA A 12 -13.50 21.49 -3.55
C ALA A 12 -12.24 20.71 -3.97
N GLU A 13 -12.04 19.50 -3.44
CA GLU A 13 -10.92 18.63 -3.86
C GLU A 13 -10.99 18.29 -5.36
N ALA A 14 -12.18 17.99 -5.88
CA ALA A 14 -12.37 17.66 -7.30
C ALA A 14 -12.14 18.85 -8.25
N ILE A 15 -12.46 20.07 -7.79
CA ILE A 15 -12.23 21.31 -8.58
C ILE A 15 -10.73 21.65 -8.64
N ILE A 16 -9.98 21.37 -7.56
CA ILE A 16 -8.56 21.73 -7.46
C ILE A 16 -7.65 20.66 -8.10
N ASN A 17 -8.10 19.39 -8.10
CA ASN A 17 -7.30 18.27 -8.58
C ASN A 17 -7.87 17.69 -9.88
N GLU A 18 -7.05 17.64 -10.90
CA GLU A 18 -7.36 16.96 -12.15
C GLU A 18 -7.37 15.44 -11.97
N PRO A 19 -8.25 14.70 -12.68
CA PRO A 19 -8.27 13.24 -12.61
C PRO A 19 -6.96 12.61 -13.07
N GLY A 20 -6.45 11.64 -12.28
CA GLY A 20 -5.22 10.94 -12.64
C GLY A 20 -5.02 9.62 -11.91
N PRO A 21 -4.08 8.77 -12.40
CA PRO A 21 -3.70 7.54 -11.70
C PRO A 21 -2.90 7.86 -10.44
N CYS A 22 -3.04 7.00 -9.42
CA CYS A 22 -2.26 7.05 -8.19
C CYS A 22 -1.41 5.79 -8.05
N PHE A 23 -0.11 5.97 -7.82
CA PHE A 23 0.80 4.90 -7.46
C PHE A 23 1.02 4.88 -5.95
N TYR A 24 0.89 3.70 -5.37
CA TYR A 24 1.15 3.43 -3.97
C TYR A 24 2.29 2.40 -3.87
N PRO A 25 3.55 2.85 -3.92
CA PRO A 25 4.71 1.97 -3.79
C PRO A 25 4.93 1.57 -2.33
N GLY A 26 5.44 0.37 -2.10
CA GLY A 26 5.79 -0.06 -0.75
C GLY A 26 6.40 -1.46 -0.69
N LYS A 27 6.98 -1.77 0.46
CA LYS A 27 7.52 -3.12 0.73
C LYS A 27 6.39 -4.12 0.96
N PHE A 28 5.38 -3.76 1.77
CA PHE A 28 4.21 -4.58 2.10
C PHE A 28 4.57 -5.98 2.61
N LYS A 29 5.45 -6.07 3.61
CA LYS A 29 6.00 -7.32 4.13
C LYS A 29 5.64 -7.53 5.62
N PRO A 30 4.43 -8.08 5.91
CA PRO A 30 3.32 -8.33 5.00
C PRO A 30 2.41 -7.11 4.81
N PRO A 31 1.48 -7.14 3.82
CA PRO A 31 0.35 -6.23 3.81
C PRO A 31 -0.52 -6.44 5.05
N HIS A 32 -1.06 -5.37 5.60
CA HIS A 32 -1.92 -5.40 6.78
C HIS A 32 -3.07 -4.40 6.65
N LYS A 33 -4.00 -4.40 7.61
CA LYS A 33 -5.19 -3.56 7.65
C LYS A 33 -4.88 -2.08 7.35
N GLY A 34 -3.83 -1.51 7.95
CA GLY A 34 -3.46 -0.12 7.71
C GLY A 34 -3.09 0.19 6.25
N HIS A 35 -2.40 -0.74 5.56
CA HIS A 35 -2.12 -0.60 4.13
C HIS A 35 -3.41 -0.65 3.30
N TYR A 36 -4.31 -1.57 3.66
CA TYR A 36 -5.57 -1.76 2.95
C TYR A 36 -6.50 -0.54 3.09
N GLU A 37 -6.64 -0.01 4.30
CA GLU A 37 -7.45 1.20 4.55
C GLU A 37 -6.87 2.43 3.82
N ALA A 38 -5.54 2.57 3.78
CA ALA A 38 -4.88 3.61 3.00
C ALA A 38 -5.22 3.50 1.50
N ALA A 39 -5.15 2.29 0.93
CA ALA A 39 -5.49 2.06 -0.48
C ALA A 39 -6.98 2.38 -0.76
N LYS A 40 -7.88 2.03 0.15
CA LYS A 40 -9.32 2.38 0.06
C LYS A 40 -9.52 3.90 0.11
N ALA A 41 -8.87 4.58 1.04
CA ALA A 41 -8.97 6.04 1.17
C ALA A 41 -8.45 6.76 -0.10
N LEU A 42 -7.38 6.26 -0.72
CA LEU A 42 -6.90 6.77 -2.01
C LEU A 42 -7.93 6.53 -3.11
N ALA A 43 -8.49 5.33 -3.22
CA ALA A 43 -9.49 4.99 -4.23
C ALA A 43 -10.82 5.75 -4.07
N ALA A 44 -11.13 6.20 -2.84
CA ALA A 44 -12.32 6.99 -2.54
C ALA A 44 -12.22 8.46 -2.99
N LYS A 45 -11.02 8.96 -3.33
CA LYS A 45 -10.85 10.31 -3.84
C LYS A 45 -11.43 10.41 -5.25
N ASP A 46 -12.24 11.44 -5.51
CA ASP A 46 -12.96 11.58 -6.79
C ASP A 46 -12.02 11.82 -7.98
N TYR A 47 -10.88 12.48 -7.74
CA TYR A 47 -9.86 12.73 -8.74
C TYR A 47 -8.90 11.54 -8.97
N ILE A 48 -8.96 10.46 -8.17
CA ILE A 48 -8.17 9.26 -8.41
C ILE A 48 -8.96 8.29 -9.30
N VAL A 49 -8.50 8.10 -10.52
CA VAL A 49 -9.13 7.20 -11.49
C VAL A 49 -8.76 5.74 -11.26
N LYS A 50 -7.53 5.49 -10.77
CA LYS A 50 -7.00 4.15 -10.49
C LYS A 50 -5.90 4.22 -9.45
N VAL A 51 -5.86 3.26 -8.52
CA VAL A 51 -4.77 3.06 -7.57
C VAL A 51 -3.96 1.85 -8.00
N TYR A 52 -2.67 2.05 -8.24
CA TYR A 52 -1.70 0.99 -8.55
C TYR A 52 -0.82 0.76 -7.32
N ILE A 53 -1.05 -0.33 -6.61
CA ILE A 53 -0.20 -0.78 -5.52
C ILE A 53 0.99 -1.51 -6.14
N ILE A 54 2.21 -1.01 -5.90
CA ILE A 54 3.45 -1.57 -6.47
C ILE A 54 4.28 -2.18 -5.34
N ILE A 55 4.33 -3.51 -5.30
CA ILE A 55 5.04 -4.29 -4.29
C ILE A 55 6.53 -4.36 -4.63
N SER A 56 7.40 -4.03 -3.68
CA SER A 56 8.86 -4.20 -3.82
C SER A 56 9.24 -5.67 -3.98
N LYS A 57 10.27 -5.94 -4.80
CA LYS A 57 10.86 -7.28 -4.95
C LYS A 57 11.66 -7.74 -3.73
N LYS A 58 11.97 -6.84 -2.81
CA LYS A 58 12.73 -7.18 -1.61
C LYS A 58 12.00 -8.23 -0.77
N VAL A 59 12.71 -9.30 -0.40
CA VAL A 59 12.26 -10.26 0.61
C VAL A 59 12.63 -9.71 1.99
N ILE A 60 11.75 -9.85 2.98
CA ILE A 60 11.98 -9.44 4.37
C ILE A 60 11.47 -10.55 5.28
N ASP A 61 12.32 -11.09 6.12
CA ASP A 61 12.00 -12.17 7.07
C ASP A 61 11.27 -13.33 6.36
N GLY A 62 11.79 -13.77 5.22
CA GLY A 62 11.22 -14.84 4.41
C GLY A 62 9.92 -14.50 3.66
N ILE A 63 9.34 -13.30 3.86
CA ILE A 63 8.13 -12.88 3.15
C ILE A 63 8.50 -12.37 1.77
N THR A 64 8.02 -13.07 0.74
CA THR A 64 8.30 -12.76 -0.67
C THR A 64 7.32 -11.73 -1.25
N PRO A 65 7.60 -11.15 -2.42
CA PRO A 65 6.64 -10.35 -3.16
C PRO A 65 5.35 -11.09 -3.51
N GLU A 66 5.45 -12.38 -3.83
CA GLU A 66 4.34 -13.27 -4.18
C GLU A 66 3.41 -13.52 -2.98
N ASP A 67 3.98 -13.68 -1.77
CA ASP A 67 3.20 -13.74 -0.54
C ASP A 67 2.38 -12.47 -0.35
N SER A 68 3.03 -11.32 -0.53
CA SER A 68 2.36 -10.02 -0.41
C SER A 68 1.26 -9.85 -1.45
N LEU A 69 1.51 -10.26 -2.70
CA LEU A 69 0.50 -10.24 -3.76
C LEU A 69 -0.68 -11.14 -3.43
N THR A 70 -0.42 -12.34 -2.91
CA THR A 70 -1.44 -13.29 -2.47
C THR A 70 -2.32 -12.70 -1.37
N ILE A 71 -1.72 -12.05 -0.38
CA ILE A 71 -2.45 -11.40 0.73
C ILE A 71 -3.31 -10.24 0.20
N TRP A 72 -2.76 -9.36 -0.64
CA TRP A 72 -3.52 -8.30 -1.28
C TRP A 72 -4.72 -8.83 -2.07
N ASN A 73 -4.54 -9.91 -2.81
CA ASN A 73 -5.62 -10.54 -3.56
C ASN A 73 -6.71 -11.10 -2.63
N MET A 74 -6.35 -11.69 -1.48
CA MET A 74 -7.34 -12.11 -0.48
C MET A 74 -8.16 -10.93 0.04
N TYR A 75 -7.53 -9.77 0.29
CA TYR A 75 -8.22 -8.56 0.72
C TYR A 75 -9.20 -8.04 -0.34
N LEU A 76 -8.74 -7.95 -1.59
CA LEU A 76 -9.56 -7.47 -2.69
C LEU A 76 -10.65 -8.45 -3.11
N GLN A 77 -10.47 -9.76 -2.90
CA GLN A 77 -11.55 -10.75 -3.07
C GLN A 77 -12.63 -10.62 -2.00
N ALA A 78 -12.24 -10.24 -0.80
CA ALA A 78 -13.19 -10.05 0.31
C ALA A 78 -14.04 -8.78 0.12
N GLU A 79 -13.44 -7.71 -0.35
CA GLU A 79 -14.09 -6.43 -0.61
C GLU A 79 -13.55 -5.88 -1.95
N PRO A 80 -14.16 -6.26 -3.08
CA PRO A 80 -13.69 -5.85 -4.40
C PRO A 80 -13.76 -4.34 -4.61
N ASN A 81 -12.68 -3.76 -5.13
CA ASN A 81 -12.65 -2.36 -5.53
C ASN A 81 -12.07 -2.23 -6.94
N PRO A 82 -12.88 -1.87 -7.96
CA PRO A 82 -12.43 -1.81 -9.35
C PRO A 82 -11.36 -0.74 -9.61
N LYS A 83 -11.21 0.24 -8.71
CA LYS A 83 -10.16 1.25 -8.80
C LYS A 83 -8.80 0.74 -8.30
N ILE A 84 -8.71 -0.39 -7.58
CA ILE A 84 -7.45 -0.87 -7.00
C ILE A 84 -6.88 -2.02 -7.84
N THR A 85 -5.60 -1.91 -8.19
CA THR A 85 -4.83 -2.96 -8.87
C THR A 85 -3.51 -3.16 -8.15
N VAL A 86 -3.14 -4.41 -7.91
CA VAL A 86 -1.89 -4.77 -7.23
C VAL A 86 -0.94 -5.44 -8.21
N ARG A 87 0.33 -5.05 -8.18
CA ARG A 87 1.39 -5.63 -9.02
C ARG A 87 2.71 -5.69 -8.26
N ILE A 88 3.50 -6.71 -8.55
CA ILE A 88 4.90 -6.74 -8.16
C ILE A 88 5.67 -5.79 -9.07
N SER A 89 6.61 -5.05 -8.51
CA SER A 89 7.50 -4.16 -9.24
C SER A 89 8.23 -4.89 -10.37
N THR A 90 8.35 -4.28 -11.53
CA THR A 90 9.16 -4.82 -12.64
C THR A 90 10.66 -4.65 -12.40
N ARG A 91 11.04 -3.75 -11.50
CA ARG A 91 12.40 -3.43 -11.08
C ARG A 91 12.59 -3.77 -9.60
N GLU A 92 13.83 -3.75 -9.12
CA GLU A 92 14.12 -3.94 -7.69
C GLU A 92 13.40 -2.92 -6.81
N SER A 93 13.44 -1.65 -7.21
CA SER A 93 12.71 -0.58 -6.54
C SER A 93 11.37 -0.30 -7.21
N PRO A 94 10.26 -0.21 -6.46
CA PRO A 94 8.97 0.23 -6.97
C PRO A 94 9.01 1.61 -7.63
N ILE A 95 9.87 2.49 -7.14
CA ILE A 95 10.05 3.85 -7.67
C ILE A 95 10.59 3.83 -9.10
N VAL A 96 11.53 2.94 -9.41
CA VAL A 96 12.05 2.79 -10.77
C VAL A 96 10.94 2.32 -11.73
N THR A 97 10.04 1.45 -11.27
CA THR A 97 8.86 1.06 -12.06
C THR A 97 7.95 2.25 -12.35
N ILE A 98 7.78 3.18 -11.40
CA ILE A 98 6.99 4.40 -11.60
C ILE A 98 7.70 5.35 -12.56
N ILE A 99 9.02 5.51 -12.46
CA ILE A 99 9.83 6.29 -13.41
C ILE A 99 9.69 5.74 -14.83
N ASP A 100 9.79 4.42 -15.00
CA ASP A 100 9.59 3.75 -16.29
C ASP A 100 8.19 4.06 -16.86
N PHE A 101 7.15 4.08 -16.01
CA PHE A 101 5.79 4.46 -16.42
C PHE A 101 5.72 5.93 -16.86
N LEU A 102 6.26 6.86 -16.06
CA LEU A 102 6.26 8.29 -16.36
C LEU A 102 6.97 8.60 -17.69
N ASN A 103 8.10 7.94 -17.95
CA ASN A 103 8.86 8.11 -19.18
C ASN A 103 8.13 7.56 -20.41
N LYS A 104 7.41 6.45 -20.26
CA LYS A 104 6.65 5.81 -21.35
C LYS A 104 5.31 6.49 -21.64
N ASN A 105 4.82 7.30 -20.72
CA ASN A 105 3.51 7.96 -20.82
C ASN A 105 3.66 9.45 -20.55
N PRO A 106 4.37 10.20 -21.43
CA PRO A 106 4.69 11.60 -21.20
C PRO A 106 3.44 12.49 -21.09
N ASP A 107 2.36 12.12 -21.77
CA ASP A 107 1.11 12.89 -21.80
C ASP A 107 0.19 12.60 -20.58
N THR A 108 0.52 11.60 -19.74
CA THR A 108 -0.26 11.33 -18.54
C THR A 108 0.07 12.34 -17.46
N SER A 109 -0.89 13.21 -17.14
CA SER A 109 -0.79 14.24 -16.11
C SER A 109 -2.17 14.58 -15.55
N PRO A 110 -2.31 14.77 -14.24
CA PRO A 110 -1.31 14.48 -13.21
C PRO A 110 -1.16 12.99 -12.91
N VAL A 111 -0.02 12.62 -12.34
CA VAL A 111 0.22 11.29 -11.72
C VAL A 111 0.42 11.49 -10.22
N TYR A 112 -0.39 10.84 -9.42
CA TYR A 112 -0.33 10.91 -7.97
C TYR A 112 0.59 9.83 -7.40
N ILE A 113 1.42 10.19 -6.42
CA ILE A 113 2.28 9.27 -5.70
C ILE A 113 1.90 9.30 -4.23
N ALA A 114 1.40 8.19 -3.71
CA ALA A 114 1.06 8.07 -2.30
C ALA A 114 2.30 7.64 -1.50
N VAL A 115 2.64 8.40 -0.47
CA VAL A 115 3.80 8.15 0.42
C VAL A 115 3.36 8.13 1.88
N GLY A 116 4.08 7.41 2.73
CA GLY A 116 3.89 7.47 4.19
C GLY A 116 4.18 8.88 4.73
N ASP A 117 3.68 9.17 5.92
CA ASP A 117 3.87 10.47 6.59
C ASP A 117 5.11 10.49 7.50
N ASP A 118 5.77 9.36 7.67
CA ASP A 118 7.03 9.26 8.39
C ASP A 118 8.17 9.88 7.56
N GLU A 119 9.13 10.52 8.23
CA GLU A 119 10.29 11.19 7.61
C GLU A 119 11.27 10.23 6.91
N SER A 120 10.86 8.99 6.70
CA SER A 120 11.64 7.94 6.07
C SER A 120 11.74 8.10 4.55
N ASP A 121 12.42 7.15 3.92
CA ASP A 121 12.73 7.07 2.48
C ASP A 121 11.57 7.47 1.54
N ASP A 122 10.31 7.31 1.97
CA ASP A 122 9.12 7.53 1.13
C ASP A 122 8.89 9.01 0.78
N ILE A 123 9.13 9.94 1.73
CA ILE A 123 9.04 11.40 1.46
C ILE A 123 10.15 11.81 0.50
N GLN A 124 11.34 11.27 0.69
CA GLN A 124 12.48 11.55 -0.17
C GLN A 124 12.22 11.08 -1.61
N TYR A 125 11.57 9.94 -1.79
CA TYR A 125 11.18 9.44 -3.12
C TYR A 125 10.10 10.31 -3.78
N GLY A 126 9.04 10.68 -3.05
CA GLY A 126 8.00 11.56 -3.56
C GLY A 126 8.55 12.91 -4.00
N THR A 127 9.39 13.52 -3.18
CA THR A 127 10.06 14.81 -3.47
C THR A 127 11.01 14.70 -4.67
N SER A 128 11.76 13.60 -4.79
CA SER A 128 12.67 13.36 -5.91
C SER A 128 11.90 13.20 -7.22
N LEU A 129 10.79 12.46 -7.22
CA LEU A 129 9.95 12.33 -8.40
C LEU A 129 9.33 13.66 -8.81
N GLN A 130 8.83 14.44 -7.87
CA GLN A 130 8.28 15.77 -8.14
C GLN A 130 9.34 16.73 -8.71
N LYS A 131 10.57 16.69 -8.17
CA LYS A 131 11.69 17.48 -8.69
C LYS A 131 12.04 17.11 -10.13
N ASN A 132 12.00 15.83 -10.49
CA ASN A 132 12.39 15.35 -11.82
C ASN A 132 11.29 15.50 -12.87
N PHE A 133 10.02 15.41 -12.47
CA PHE A 133 8.87 15.40 -13.39
C PHE A 133 7.95 16.64 -13.23
N GLY A 134 8.29 17.56 -12.32
CA GLY A 134 7.57 18.82 -12.11
C GLY A 134 6.11 18.63 -11.74
N GLU A 135 5.25 19.49 -12.30
CA GLU A 135 3.80 19.52 -12.04
C GLU A 135 3.05 18.24 -12.47
N ARG A 136 3.69 17.38 -13.25
CA ARG A 136 3.11 16.08 -13.63
C ARG A 136 2.98 15.15 -12.46
N VAL A 137 3.79 15.31 -11.41
CA VAL A 137 3.77 14.45 -10.23
C VAL A 137 3.23 15.21 -9.03
N LYS A 138 2.15 14.73 -8.45
CA LYS A 138 1.54 15.23 -7.21
C LYS A 138 1.70 14.20 -6.11
N VAL A 139 2.23 14.62 -4.96
CA VAL A 139 2.45 13.73 -3.82
C VAL A 139 1.26 13.79 -2.88
N ILE A 140 0.73 12.61 -2.50
CA ILE A 140 -0.31 12.45 -1.49
C ILE A 140 0.34 11.82 -0.26
N LYS A 141 0.35 12.54 0.86
CA LYS A 141 0.77 11.99 2.14
C LYS A 141 -0.35 11.16 2.75
N ILE A 142 -0.05 9.92 3.09
CA ILE A 142 -0.94 9.03 3.83
C ILE A 142 -0.71 9.33 5.31
N LYS A 143 -1.76 9.80 5.99
CA LYS A 143 -1.70 10.10 7.44
C LYS A 143 -1.19 8.91 8.23
N GLU A 144 -0.47 9.20 9.30
CA GLU A 144 0.14 8.26 10.24
C GLU A 144 -0.76 7.07 10.54
N ARG A 145 -0.19 5.89 10.42
CA ARG A 145 -0.80 4.65 10.86
C ARG A 145 -0.63 4.54 12.36
N LYS A 146 -1.63 3.97 13.02
CA LYS A 146 -1.47 3.62 14.43
C LYS A 146 -0.21 2.73 14.57
N PRO A 147 0.62 2.91 15.60
CA PRO A 147 1.86 2.13 15.81
C PRO A 147 1.61 0.61 15.74
N ASP A 148 0.45 0.16 16.24
CA ASP A 148 0.02 -1.23 16.27
C ASP A 148 -0.34 -1.80 14.88
N ALA A 149 -0.36 -0.98 13.84
CA ALA A 149 -0.66 -1.38 12.47
C ALA A 149 0.56 -1.24 11.55
N SER A 150 1.75 -1.63 12.03
CA SER A 150 2.99 -1.60 11.25
C SER A 150 3.42 -3.00 10.80
N ALA A 151 4.09 -3.11 9.65
CA ALA A 151 4.59 -4.39 9.17
C ALA A 151 5.61 -5.06 10.13
N PRO A 152 6.53 -4.33 10.80
CA PRO A 152 7.38 -4.90 11.85
C PRO A 152 6.57 -5.49 13.01
N HIS A 153 5.53 -4.80 13.50
CA HIS A 153 4.67 -5.32 14.56
C HIS A 153 3.97 -6.61 14.12
N VAL A 154 3.41 -6.65 12.92
CA VAL A 154 2.76 -7.86 12.38
C VAL A 154 3.75 -9.03 12.29
N ARG A 155 5.00 -8.78 11.88
CA ARG A 155 6.03 -9.83 11.87
C ARG A 155 6.38 -10.34 13.26
N ALA A 156 6.46 -9.47 14.25
CA ALA A 156 6.69 -9.87 15.64
C ALA A 156 5.57 -10.79 16.17
N LEU A 157 4.31 -10.49 15.86
CA LEU A 157 3.18 -11.35 16.22
C LEU A 157 3.25 -12.74 15.54
N LEU A 158 3.60 -12.76 14.24
CA LEU A 158 3.81 -14.00 13.50
C LEU A 158 4.94 -14.84 14.08
N GLN A 159 6.06 -14.21 14.43
CA GLN A 159 7.22 -14.85 15.04
C GLN A 159 6.90 -15.42 16.42
N ALA A 160 6.12 -14.69 17.22
CA ALA A 160 5.65 -15.15 18.55
C ALA A 160 4.58 -16.25 18.48
N GLY A 161 4.04 -16.55 17.29
CA GLY A 161 2.90 -17.46 17.16
C GLY A 161 1.59 -16.89 17.72
N ASP A 162 1.53 -15.58 17.95
CA ASP A 162 0.37 -14.88 18.52
C ASP A 162 -0.70 -14.64 17.44
N TYR A 163 -1.56 -15.64 17.25
CA TYR A 163 -2.66 -15.54 16.31
C TYR A 163 -3.72 -14.54 16.75
N GLU A 164 -3.98 -14.41 18.05
CA GLU A 164 -5.01 -13.50 18.57
C GLU A 164 -4.63 -12.02 18.32
N GLY A 165 -3.37 -11.67 18.56
CA GLY A 165 -2.85 -10.36 18.19
C GLY A 165 -2.82 -10.16 16.67
N PHE A 166 -2.37 -11.17 15.93
CA PHE A 166 -2.26 -11.08 14.46
C PHE A 166 -3.61 -10.80 13.77
N LYS A 167 -4.72 -11.39 14.23
CA LYS A 167 -6.04 -11.23 13.60
C LYS A 167 -6.48 -9.78 13.50
N GLU A 168 -6.07 -8.93 14.46
CA GLU A 168 -6.38 -7.49 14.46
C GLU A 168 -5.68 -6.73 13.31
N SER A 169 -4.62 -7.32 12.76
CA SER A 169 -3.87 -6.78 11.62
C SER A 169 -4.51 -7.08 10.27
N VAL A 170 -5.53 -7.93 10.23
CA VAL A 170 -6.24 -8.31 8.99
C VAL A 170 -7.48 -7.43 8.83
N PRO A 171 -7.78 -6.94 7.60
CA PRO A 171 -9.04 -6.24 7.34
C PRO A 171 -10.25 -7.11 7.71
N GLU A 172 -11.24 -6.52 8.38
CA GLU A 172 -12.39 -7.24 8.91
C GLU A 172 -13.14 -8.05 7.85
N ALA A 173 -13.41 -7.46 6.68
CA ALA A 173 -14.07 -8.15 5.57
C ALA A 173 -13.29 -9.38 5.09
N ALA A 174 -11.96 -9.30 5.07
CA ALA A 174 -11.09 -10.42 4.69
C ALA A 174 -11.03 -11.47 5.81
N PHE A 175 -10.98 -11.04 7.06
CA PHE A 175 -11.01 -11.94 8.21
C PHE A 175 -12.29 -12.76 8.24
N ASN A 176 -13.46 -12.15 8.05
CA ASN A 176 -14.76 -12.80 8.01
C ASN A 176 -14.89 -13.81 6.84
N ARG A 177 -14.06 -13.70 5.81
CA ARG A 177 -13.93 -14.68 4.71
C ARG A 177 -12.81 -15.70 4.92
N GLY A 178 -12.24 -15.78 6.11
CA GLY A 178 -11.24 -16.77 6.50
C GLY A 178 -9.83 -16.48 5.96
N ALA A 179 -9.50 -15.22 5.60
CA ALA A 179 -8.15 -14.86 5.19
C ALA A 179 -7.15 -14.90 6.35
N GLY A 180 -7.56 -14.53 7.58
CA GLY A 180 -6.68 -14.48 8.74
C GLY A 180 -5.94 -15.79 8.99
N PRO A 181 -6.64 -16.93 9.20
CA PRO A 181 -5.98 -18.23 9.41
C PRO A 181 -5.09 -18.67 8.25
N LYS A 182 -5.49 -18.36 6.99
CA LYS A 182 -4.71 -18.71 5.80
C LYS A 182 -3.39 -17.93 5.74
N ILE A 183 -3.44 -16.63 6.01
CA ILE A 183 -2.26 -15.76 6.02
C ILE A 183 -1.32 -16.17 7.15
N PHE A 184 -1.84 -16.39 8.35
CA PHE A 184 -1.05 -16.82 9.49
C PHE A 184 -0.33 -18.15 9.21
N LYS A 185 -1.05 -19.17 8.74
CA LYS A 185 -0.49 -20.47 8.36
C LYS A 185 0.57 -20.36 7.26
N MET A 186 0.42 -19.41 6.34
CA MET A 186 1.37 -19.19 5.25
C MET A 186 2.66 -18.51 5.73
N LEU A 187 2.56 -17.56 6.68
CA LEU A 187 3.69 -16.70 7.05
C LEU A 187 4.41 -17.11 8.32
N ALA A 188 3.71 -17.60 9.35
CA ALA A 188 4.33 -17.93 10.64
C ALA A 188 5.49 -18.95 10.52
N PRO A 189 5.42 -20.02 9.69
CA PRO A 189 6.55 -20.93 9.51
C PRO A 189 7.80 -20.27 8.90
N LYS A 190 7.64 -19.19 8.14
CA LYS A 190 8.77 -18.47 7.52
C LYS A 190 9.53 -17.64 8.55
N MET A 191 8.83 -17.12 9.57
CA MET A 191 9.43 -16.33 10.64
C MET A 191 10.33 -17.14 11.57
N THR A 192 10.05 -18.44 11.73
CA THR A 192 10.84 -19.34 12.58
C THR A 192 12.09 -19.90 11.89
N GLN A 193 12.20 -19.74 10.56
CA GLN A 193 13.33 -20.24 9.77
C GLN A 193 14.39 -19.19 9.45
N SER A 194 14.14 -17.93 9.73
CA SER A 194 15.14 -16.88 9.63
C SER A 194 16.06 -16.93 10.86
N GLU A 195 17.09 -17.79 10.82
CA GLU A 195 18.22 -17.67 11.74
C GLU A 195 18.85 -16.28 11.57
N PRO A 196 19.32 -15.65 12.67
CA PRO A 196 20.05 -14.40 12.55
C PRO A 196 21.29 -14.66 11.66
N GLU A 197 21.44 -13.87 10.59
CA GLU A 197 22.71 -13.83 9.86
C GLU A 197 23.78 -13.48 10.90
N GLU A 198 24.65 -14.44 11.21
CA GLU A 198 25.85 -14.22 12.00
C GLU A 198 26.68 -13.12 11.32
N SER A 199 26.83 -12.03 12.02
CA SER A 199 27.64 -10.85 11.63
C SER A 199 29.13 -11.13 11.71
#